data_1c4fec043a8361f4f240739950576a5a
#
_entry.id   1c4fec043a8361f4f240739950576a5a
#
_cell.length_a   1.000
_cell.length_b   1.000
_cell.length_c   1.000
_cell.angle_alpha   90.00
_cell.angle_beta   90.00
_cell.angle_gamma   90.00
#
_symmetry.space_group_name_H-M   'P 1'
#
loop_
_entity.id
_entity.type
_entity.pdbx_description
1 polymer ?
#
loop_
_entity_poly.entity_id
_entity_poly.type
_entity_poly.pdbx_seq_one_letter_code
_entity_poly.pdbx_strand_id
1 'polypeptide(L)'
;MKLRVVGLEQVHGSARRARRLSWLCCAAIAAVGTLGLAACNDTVSSKQTKARPPAATPAPVPEFAREALPFPEHTVFLTSLYDTRPSIDILIDKVQVIFDTAQKEYKSGDFDKAHADYDRAVELMLASGFQVDSDPRLSDLFDQIGETLHSYERSAKQEADEEEEGTGTPAPIDELADLTLPKGDPRLAAQAEKELMRVPHDLPLTVNDSVLQYLSYFTTTRGRATVEHGLDRSGRYNDMIRRVLKEEGVPQDLMYLAQAESAFQPSAVSRAGARGLWQFMPFRGEEYDLDRTYYVDERSDPEKATRAAARHMRDLYDMFGDWYLVMAAYNSGPMNVVKAVERTGYADFWELQRRHALPKQTQNYVPIIIALALVAKDPVLYGVQVAPEKPAPVDVIHPAHAIDLRLVADATGADLDDLRELNPEMLRSVTPSDPSFELKLPAGYGEKLLNVISQVPEDKWTTWRLHTVEQGETLSDIARHYHVTVTAIESANHLEAHAVVPAGFMLNVPAAPPAVRLVHYRVVRGDTLEGIAERFDVSVAQLKRWNNIQGASVPR
;
A
#
# COMPACT_ATOMS: atom_id res chain seq x y z
N MET A 1 27.71 20.91 -8.67
CA MET A 1 27.12 22.22 -8.28
C MET A 1 26.28 22.03 -7.05
N LYS A 2 26.23 22.99 -6.12
CA LYS A 2 25.31 22.90 -4.97
C LYS A 2 24.02 23.63 -5.33
N LEU A 3 22.90 22.95 -5.33
CA LEU A 3 21.59 23.54 -5.51
C LEU A 3 21.02 24.01 -4.17
N ARG A 4 20.34 25.15 -4.18
CA ARG A 4 19.58 25.66 -3.04
C ARG A 4 18.15 25.15 -3.15
N VAL A 5 17.71 24.41 -2.18
CA VAL A 5 16.33 23.95 -2.09
C VAL A 5 15.71 24.59 -0.85
N VAL A 6 14.61 25.29 -1.06
CA VAL A 6 13.83 25.93 0.00
C VAL A 6 12.58 25.06 0.16
N GLY A 7 12.54 24.21 1.16
CA GLY A 7 11.33 23.44 1.50
C GLY A 7 10.27 24.40 2.04
N LEU A 8 9.17 24.54 1.33
CA LEU A 8 7.97 25.25 1.77
C LEU A 8 6.82 24.25 1.80
N GLU A 9 6.32 23.94 2.98
CA GLU A 9 4.93 23.50 3.09
C GLU A 9 4.01 24.67 2.77
N GLN A 10 3.54 24.76 1.53
CA GLN A 10 2.42 25.62 1.18
C GLN A 10 1.22 24.79 0.82
N VAL A 11 0.22 24.81 1.69
CA VAL A 11 -1.13 24.35 1.40
C VAL A 11 -1.70 25.24 0.28
N HIS A 12 -1.72 24.73 -0.95
CA HIS A 12 -2.45 25.38 -2.04
C HIS A 12 -3.88 24.86 -2.08
N GLY A 13 -4.78 25.59 -1.44
CA GLY A 13 -6.20 25.47 -1.69
C GLY A 13 -6.54 25.89 -3.12
N SER A 14 -6.61 24.98 -4.05
CA SER A 14 -7.18 25.24 -5.38
C SER A 14 -8.67 24.94 -5.37
N ALA A 15 -9.47 26.00 -5.25
CA ALA A 15 -10.90 25.95 -5.49
C ALA A 15 -11.19 25.54 -6.95
N ARG A 16 -11.45 24.27 -7.20
CA ARG A 16 -12.08 23.82 -8.45
C ARG A 16 -13.59 23.84 -8.30
N ARG A 17 -14.22 24.73 -9.07
CA ARG A 17 -15.67 24.81 -9.23
C ARG A 17 -16.25 23.46 -9.63
N ALA A 18 -16.98 22.84 -8.71
CA ALA A 18 -17.83 21.68 -9.00
C ALA A 18 -19.00 22.12 -9.87
N ARG A 19 -19.11 21.65 -11.09
CA ARG A 19 -20.34 21.70 -11.88
C ARG A 19 -21.25 20.60 -11.35
N ARG A 20 -22.33 21.02 -10.73
CA ARG A 20 -23.46 20.16 -10.35
C ARG A 20 -24.09 19.62 -11.62
N LEU A 21 -24.11 18.30 -11.76
CA LEU A 21 -25.10 17.61 -12.59
C LEU A 21 -26.04 16.88 -11.64
N SER A 22 -27.25 17.38 -11.56
CA SER A 22 -28.36 16.75 -10.87
C SER A 22 -28.88 15.59 -11.68
N TRP A 23 -28.94 14.40 -11.07
CA TRP A 23 -29.79 13.32 -11.55
C TRP A 23 -30.83 13.03 -10.46
N LEU A 24 -32.07 13.35 -10.83
CA LEU A 24 -33.27 12.99 -10.08
C LEU A 24 -33.53 11.49 -10.24
N CYS A 25 -33.59 10.79 -9.12
CA CYS A 25 -34.16 9.46 -9.02
C CYS A 25 -35.66 9.54 -8.83
N CYS A 26 -36.38 8.78 -9.62
CA CYS A 26 -37.77 8.38 -9.31
C CYS A 26 -37.78 7.10 -8.50
N ALA A 27 -38.36 7.20 -7.32
CA ALA A 27 -38.79 6.07 -6.51
C ALA A 27 -40.26 5.73 -6.86
N ALA A 28 -40.59 4.45 -6.89
CA ALA A 28 -41.95 3.92 -6.64
C ALA A 28 -41.81 2.43 -6.31
N ILE A 29 -42.01 2.03 -5.05
CA ILE A 29 -43.25 1.57 -4.39
C ILE A 29 -43.70 0.22 -4.96
N ALA A 30 -43.42 -0.83 -4.24
CA ALA A 30 -44.17 -1.65 -3.29
C ALA A 30 -45.48 -2.31 -3.80
N ALA A 31 -45.61 -3.59 -3.61
CA ALA A 31 -46.57 -4.30 -2.81
C ALA A 31 -47.00 -5.65 -3.42
N VAL A 32 -46.73 -6.70 -2.65
CA VAL A 32 -47.72 -7.69 -2.10
C VAL A 32 -48.53 -8.54 -3.10
N GLY A 33 -48.41 -9.85 -2.93
CA GLY A 33 -49.43 -10.77 -3.42
C GLY A 33 -49.00 -12.23 -3.48
N THR A 34 -49.04 -12.88 -2.42
CA THR A 34 -49.37 -14.23 -1.96
C THR A 34 -49.89 -15.27 -2.95
N LEU A 35 -49.42 -16.51 -2.71
CA LEU A 35 -50.10 -17.81 -2.77
C LEU A 35 -50.48 -18.44 -4.12
N GLY A 36 -50.07 -19.69 -4.26
CA GLY A 36 -50.76 -20.66 -5.08
C GLY A 36 -49.93 -21.87 -5.47
N LEU A 37 -50.05 -22.92 -4.72
CA LEU A 37 -49.61 -24.30 -4.99
C LEU A 37 -50.30 -24.90 -6.24
N ALA A 38 -49.61 -25.79 -6.93
CA ALA A 38 -50.00 -27.14 -7.34
C ALA A 38 -49.42 -27.51 -8.72
N ALA A 39 -48.56 -28.43 -8.72
CA ALA A 39 -48.69 -29.83 -9.12
C ALA A 39 -49.01 -30.16 -10.60
N CYS A 40 -48.06 -30.91 -11.17
CA CYS A 40 -48.18 -32.08 -12.06
C CYS A 40 -48.79 -31.93 -13.46
N ASN A 41 -48.09 -32.29 -14.41
CA ASN A 41 -48.07 -33.51 -15.21
C ASN A 41 -47.78 -33.31 -16.71
N ASP A 42 -47.01 -34.23 -17.15
CA ASP A 42 -46.67 -34.64 -18.51
C ASP A 42 -47.74 -34.39 -19.60
N THR A 43 -47.31 -34.01 -20.78
CA THR A 43 -47.47 -34.87 -21.94
C THR A 43 -46.78 -34.31 -23.21
N VAL A 44 -46.18 -35.21 -23.86
CA VAL A 44 -45.63 -35.28 -25.22
C VAL A 44 -46.53 -34.65 -26.29
N SER A 45 -45.89 -34.03 -27.28
CA SER A 45 -46.18 -34.25 -28.70
C SER A 45 -46.28 -33.01 -29.60
N SER A 46 -45.61 -33.18 -30.63
CA SER A 46 -45.85 -32.79 -32.04
C SER A 46 -45.23 -31.49 -32.55
N LYS A 47 -44.32 -31.75 -33.47
CA LYS A 47 -43.84 -30.85 -34.50
C LYS A 47 -44.98 -30.14 -35.23
N GLN A 48 -45.00 -28.84 -35.27
CA GLN A 48 -45.60 -28.09 -36.35
C GLN A 48 -44.61 -27.12 -36.95
N THR A 49 -44.18 -27.44 -38.16
CA THR A 49 -43.50 -26.63 -39.11
C THR A 49 -44.37 -25.42 -39.46
N LYS A 50 -44.00 -24.22 -39.05
CA LYS A 50 -44.61 -23.01 -39.58
C LYS A 50 -43.82 -22.51 -40.75
N ALA A 51 -44.52 -22.41 -41.90
CA ALA A 51 -44.05 -21.90 -43.16
C ALA A 51 -43.49 -20.46 -43.04
N ARG A 52 -42.39 -20.23 -43.75
CA ARG A 52 -41.76 -18.92 -43.94
C ARG A 52 -42.67 -18.00 -44.76
N PRO A 53 -42.94 -16.75 -44.33
CA PRO A 53 -43.64 -15.79 -45.16
C PRO A 53 -42.77 -15.36 -46.36
N PRO A 54 -43.38 -15.02 -47.51
CA PRO A 54 -42.63 -14.64 -48.71
C PRO A 54 -41.88 -13.32 -48.52
N ALA A 55 -40.70 -13.24 -49.14
CA ALA A 55 -39.85 -12.07 -49.13
C ALA A 55 -40.55 -10.83 -49.71
N ALA A 56 -40.56 -9.75 -48.94
CA ALA A 56 -41.05 -8.45 -49.40
C ALA A 56 -40.10 -7.90 -50.49
N THR A 57 -40.70 -7.47 -51.58
CA THR A 57 -40.03 -6.76 -52.68
C THR A 57 -39.46 -5.45 -52.17
N PRO A 58 -38.18 -5.11 -52.46
CA PRO A 58 -37.63 -3.84 -52.03
C PRO A 58 -38.30 -2.68 -52.74
N ALA A 59 -38.62 -1.63 -51.98
CA ALA A 59 -39.17 -0.36 -52.54
C ALA A 59 -38.12 0.32 -53.45
N PRO A 60 -38.56 1.03 -54.46
CA PRO A 60 -37.63 1.73 -55.35
C PRO A 60 -36.89 2.86 -54.63
N VAL A 61 -35.57 2.90 -54.81
CA VAL A 61 -34.70 3.95 -54.30
C VAL A 61 -34.97 5.25 -55.03
N PRO A 62 -35.19 6.38 -54.35
CA PRO A 62 -35.36 7.67 -55.06
C PRO A 62 -34.03 8.06 -55.70
N GLU A 63 -34.14 8.40 -56.98
CA GLU A 63 -33.06 8.91 -57.83
C GLU A 63 -32.76 10.35 -57.40
N PHE A 64 -31.72 10.53 -56.55
CA PHE A 64 -31.21 11.88 -56.32
C PHE A 64 -30.33 12.29 -57.50
N ALA A 65 -30.68 13.40 -58.10
CA ALA A 65 -29.90 14.06 -59.15
C ALA A 65 -28.44 14.25 -58.67
N ARG A 66 -27.52 13.70 -59.43
CA ARG A 66 -26.08 13.91 -59.27
C ARG A 66 -25.73 15.30 -59.83
N GLU A 67 -25.77 16.32 -58.98
CA GLU A 67 -24.98 17.51 -59.24
C GLU A 67 -23.53 17.20 -58.83
N ALA A 68 -22.66 17.11 -59.80
CA ALA A 68 -21.23 16.95 -59.59
C ALA A 68 -20.66 18.24 -58.99
N LEU A 69 -20.40 18.23 -57.70
CA LEU A 69 -19.53 19.23 -57.07
C LEU A 69 -18.08 18.99 -57.50
N PRO A 70 -17.33 20.03 -57.86
CA PRO A 70 -15.93 19.88 -58.27
C PRO A 70 -15.12 19.39 -57.05
N PHE A 71 -14.49 18.23 -57.21
CA PHE A 71 -13.51 17.72 -56.25
C PHE A 71 -12.31 18.66 -56.22
N PRO A 72 -11.87 19.14 -55.05
CA PRO A 72 -10.56 19.76 -54.96
C PRO A 72 -9.49 18.70 -55.23
N GLU A 73 -8.56 19.02 -56.10
CA GLU A 73 -7.38 18.20 -56.40
C GLU A 73 -6.43 18.18 -55.22
N HIS A 74 -6.80 17.49 -54.15
CA HIS A 74 -5.89 17.00 -53.11
C HIS A 74 -6.30 15.59 -52.72
N THR A 75 -5.88 14.66 -53.58
CA THR A 75 -5.87 13.25 -53.25
C THR A 75 -4.79 13.03 -52.18
N VAL A 76 -5.12 13.35 -50.94
CA VAL A 76 -4.30 12.97 -49.78
C VAL A 76 -5.13 12.04 -48.90
N PHE A 77 -4.83 10.77 -49.03
CA PHE A 77 -4.93 9.74 -48.02
C PHE A 77 -6.31 9.39 -47.43
N LEU A 78 -7.09 8.62 -48.20
CA LEU A 78 -8.07 7.69 -47.60
C LEU A 78 -7.55 6.23 -47.54
N THR A 79 -6.24 6.02 -47.71
CA THR A 79 -5.63 4.69 -47.56
C THR A 79 -5.27 4.31 -46.13
N SER A 80 -5.52 5.19 -45.14
CA SER A 80 -5.19 4.90 -43.73
C SER A 80 -6.38 4.48 -42.88
N LEU A 81 -7.58 4.27 -43.45
CA LEU A 81 -8.76 3.93 -42.64
C LEU A 81 -9.02 2.42 -42.48
N TYR A 82 -8.26 1.56 -43.16
CA TYR A 82 -8.32 0.11 -42.97
C TYR A 82 -6.90 -0.43 -42.99
N ASP A 83 -6.38 -0.73 -41.80
CA ASP A 83 -5.16 -1.52 -41.70
C ASP A 83 -5.49 -2.96 -42.14
N THR A 84 -4.97 -3.37 -43.28
CA THR A 84 -5.19 -4.70 -43.86
C THR A 84 -4.23 -5.75 -43.36
N ARG A 85 -3.36 -5.39 -42.42
CA ARG A 85 -2.43 -6.34 -41.81
C ARG A 85 -3.17 -7.36 -40.94
N PRO A 86 -2.62 -8.55 -40.73
CA PRO A 86 -3.16 -9.50 -39.77
C PRO A 86 -3.41 -8.85 -38.40
N SER A 87 -4.49 -9.21 -37.73
CA SER A 87 -4.87 -8.60 -36.45
C SER A 87 -3.82 -8.79 -35.36
N ILE A 88 -3.00 -9.85 -35.47
CA ILE A 88 -1.88 -10.10 -34.55
C ILE A 88 -0.73 -9.10 -34.78
N ASP A 89 -0.44 -8.70 -36.02
CA ASP A 89 0.59 -7.70 -36.33
C ASP A 89 0.20 -6.33 -35.78
N ILE A 90 -1.10 -6.00 -35.86
CA ILE A 90 -1.64 -4.75 -35.29
C ILE A 90 -1.54 -4.77 -33.74
N LEU A 91 -1.76 -5.93 -33.11
CA LEU A 91 -1.60 -6.10 -31.68
C LEU A 91 -0.14 -5.90 -31.27
N ILE A 92 0.79 -6.59 -31.93
CA ILE A 92 2.24 -6.50 -31.66
C ILE A 92 2.70 -5.04 -31.78
N ASP A 93 2.33 -4.33 -32.85
CA ASP A 93 2.69 -2.92 -33.03
C ASP A 93 2.15 -2.03 -31.90
N LYS A 94 0.89 -2.25 -31.47
CA LYS A 94 0.30 -1.47 -30.37
C LYS A 94 1.02 -1.73 -29.05
N VAL A 95 1.27 -2.99 -28.74
CA VAL A 95 2.00 -3.38 -27.52
C VAL A 95 3.41 -2.83 -27.54
N GLN A 96 4.11 -2.90 -28.68
CA GLN A 96 5.46 -2.35 -28.85
C GLN A 96 5.50 -0.84 -28.61
N VAL A 97 4.51 -0.09 -29.13
CA VAL A 97 4.41 1.38 -28.92
C VAL A 97 4.22 1.70 -27.43
N ILE A 98 3.37 0.94 -26.72
CA ILE A 98 3.15 1.13 -25.29
C ILE A 98 4.43 0.78 -24.51
N PHE A 99 5.07 -0.33 -24.84
CA PHE A 99 6.33 -0.76 -24.23
C PHE A 99 7.46 0.26 -24.43
N ASP A 100 7.63 0.79 -25.65
CA ASP A 100 8.62 1.82 -25.93
C ASP A 100 8.33 3.14 -25.21
N THR A 101 7.04 3.45 -24.97
CA THR A 101 6.61 4.61 -24.21
C THR A 101 6.96 4.42 -22.74
N ALA A 102 6.59 3.28 -22.16
CA ALA A 102 6.91 2.92 -20.78
C ALA A 102 8.42 2.95 -20.52
N GLN A 103 9.24 2.45 -21.47
CA GLN A 103 10.70 2.55 -21.35
C GLN A 103 11.23 3.98 -21.36
N LYS A 104 10.60 4.89 -22.12
CA LYS A 104 10.98 6.31 -22.14
C LYS A 104 10.59 7.00 -20.86
N GLU A 105 9.41 6.73 -20.35
CA GLU A 105 8.90 7.26 -19.09
C GLU A 105 9.78 6.78 -17.92
N TYR A 106 10.12 5.50 -17.88
CA TYR A 106 11.06 4.97 -16.90
C TYR A 106 12.42 5.69 -16.97
N LYS A 107 12.99 5.87 -18.16
CA LYS A 107 14.26 6.58 -18.35
C LYS A 107 14.18 8.07 -18.00
N SER A 108 12.99 8.65 -18.03
CA SER A 108 12.75 10.04 -17.61
C SER A 108 12.45 10.19 -16.13
N GLY A 109 12.33 9.05 -15.37
CA GLY A 109 12.05 9.04 -13.95
C GLY A 109 10.56 9.09 -13.61
N ASP A 110 9.67 8.92 -14.60
CA ASP A 110 8.22 8.87 -14.39
C ASP A 110 7.80 7.39 -14.18
N PHE A 111 8.20 6.85 -13.03
CA PHE A 111 8.05 5.42 -12.73
C PHE A 111 6.60 4.97 -12.66
N ASP A 112 5.70 5.80 -12.11
CA ASP A 112 4.28 5.47 -11.96
C ASP A 112 3.60 5.30 -13.33
N LYS A 113 3.90 6.21 -14.29
CA LYS A 113 3.37 6.08 -15.65
C LYS A 113 4.00 4.92 -16.40
N ALA A 114 5.31 4.72 -16.23
CA ALA A 114 6.00 3.59 -16.84
C ALA A 114 5.38 2.26 -16.40
N HIS A 115 5.10 2.09 -15.11
CA HIS A 115 4.41 0.92 -14.57
C HIS A 115 3.01 0.75 -15.16
N ALA A 116 2.20 1.80 -15.13
CA ALA A 116 0.85 1.77 -15.71
C ALA A 116 0.85 1.41 -17.20
N ASP A 117 1.85 1.85 -17.96
CA ASP A 117 1.97 1.50 -19.38
C ASP A 117 2.50 0.08 -19.59
N TYR A 118 3.38 -0.46 -18.71
CA TYR A 118 3.74 -1.88 -18.76
C TYR A 118 2.55 -2.78 -18.45
N ASP A 119 1.77 -2.48 -17.41
CA ASP A 119 0.55 -3.23 -17.06
C ASP A 119 -0.46 -3.19 -18.20
N ARG A 120 -0.64 -2.02 -18.81
CA ARG A 120 -1.50 -1.85 -19.98
C ARG A 120 -1.03 -2.65 -21.19
N ALA A 121 0.28 -2.78 -21.40
CA ALA A 121 0.84 -3.58 -22.47
C ALA A 121 0.51 -5.07 -22.26
N VAL A 122 0.70 -5.57 -21.05
CA VAL A 122 0.35 -6.96 -20.65
C VAL A 122 -1.15 -7.19 -20.74
N GLU A 123 -1.97 -6.29 -20.20
CA GLU A 123 -3.43 -6.38 -20.26
C GLU A 123 -3.95 -6.41 -21.71
N LEU A 124 -3.39 -5.59 -22.59
CA LEU A 124 -3.74 -5.57 -24.01
C LEU A 124 -3.42 -6.90 -24.70
N MET A 125 -2.32 -7.56 -24.32
CA MET A 125 -1.97 -8.89 -24.84
C MET A 125 -2.94 -9.95 -24.34
N LEU A 126 -3.21 -9.99 -23.05
CA LEU A 126 -4.10 -10.97 -22.43
C LEU A 126 -5.57 -10.79 -22.86
N ALA A 127 -6.05 -9.56 -23.00
CA ALA A 127 -7.42 -9.24 -23.44
C ALA A 127 -7.64 -9.42 -24.94
N SER A 128 -6.58 -9.58 -25.73
CA SER A 128 -6.66 -9.67 -27.20
C SER A 128 -7.37 -10.91 -27.73
N GLY A 129 -7.49 -11.96 -26.92
CA GLY A 129 -8.01 -13.27 -27.33
C GLY A 129 -6.99 -14.14 -28.08
N PHE A 130 -5.76 -13.65 -28.34
CA PHE A 130 -4.66 -14.46 -28.85
C PHE A 130 -3.96 -15.17 -27.68
N GLN A 131 -3.56 -16.42 -27.88
CA GLN A 131 -2.62 -17.08 -26.97
C GLN A 131 -1.23 -16.46 -27.19
N VAL A 132 -0.54 -16.11 -26.12
CA VAL A 132 0.77 -15.43 -26.18
C VAL A 132 1.77 -16.26 -26.98
N ASP A 133 1.74 -17.58 -26.82
CA ASP A 133 2.61 -18.58 -27.49
C ASP A 133 2.17 -18.89 -28.94
N SER A 134 1.07 -18.30 -29.42
CA SER A 134 0.60 -18.54 -30.80
C SER A 134 1.45 -17.85 -31.87
N ASP A 135 2.23 -16.84 -31.52
CA ASP A 135 3.19 -16.17 -32.40
C ASP A 135 4.50 -15.90 -31.64
N PRO A 136 5.65 -16.35 -32.15
CA PRO A 136 6.94 -16.17 -31.47
C PRO A 136 7.27 -14.71 -31.11
N ARG A 137 6.86 -13.76 -31.96
CA ARG A 137 7.11 -12.34 -31.74
C ARG A 137 6.29 -11.79 -30.57
N LEU A 138 5.07 -12.30 -30.39
CA LEU A 138 4.20 -11.94 -29.26
C LEU A 138 4.75 -12.53 -27.97
N SER A 139 5.23 -13.78 -28.01
CA SER A 139 5.91 -14.44 -26.88
C SER A 139 7.20 -13.72 -26.49
N ASP A 140 8.06 -13.41 -27.47
CA ASP A 140 9.31 -12.67 -27.21
C ASP A 140 9.06 -11.30 -26.60
N LEU A 141 8.02 -10.58 -27.07
CA LEU A 141 7.65 -9.28 -26.54
C LEU A 141 7.09 -9.38 -25.10
N PHE A 142 6.31 -10.42 -24.82
CA PHE A 142 5.82 -10.70 -23.46
C PHE A 142 6.96 -11.00 -22.49
N ASP A 143 7.89 -11.86 -22.90
CA ASP A 143 9.08 -12.18 -22.12
C ASP A 143 9.97 -10.95 -21.90
N GLN A 144 10.12 -10.10 -22.92
CA GLN A 144 10.89 -8.86 -22.84
C GLN A 144 10.26 -7.85 -21.87
N ILE A 145 8.93 -7.72 -21.87
CA ILE A 145 8.21 -6.90 -20.90
C ILE A 145 8.44 -7.45 -19.49
N GLY A 146 8.29 -8.76 -19.29
CA GLY A 146 8.50 -9.44 -18.02
C GLY A 146 9.93 -9.29 -17.50
N GLU A 147 10.95 -9.47 -18.34
CA GLU A 147 12.36 -9.27 -17.97
C GLU A 147 12.68 -7.81 -17.64
N THR A 148 12.05 -6.87 -18.37
CA THR A 148 12.22 -5.44 -18.15
C THR A 148 11.60 -5.03 -16.80
N LEU A 149 10.38 -5.46 -16.50
CA LEU A 149 9.75 -5.28 -15.18
C LEU A 149 10.63 -5.86 -14.06
N HIS A 150 11.11 -7.09 -14.21
CA HIS A 150 12.03 -7.71 -13.23
C HIS A 150 13.36 -6.98 -13.08
N SER A 151 13.89 -6.38 -14.16
CA SER A 151 15.12 -5.58 -14.08
C SER A 151 14.87 -4.27 -13.36
N TYR A 152 13.71 -3.66 -13.54
CA TYR A 152 13.30 -2.43 -12.88
C TYR A 152 12.98 -2.65 -11.40
N GLU A 153 12.30 -3.73 -11.05
CA GLU A 153 12.10 -4.13 -9.65
C GLU A 153 13.44 -4.33 -8.93
N ARG A 154 14.44 -4.89 -9.61
CA ARG A 154 15.81 -5.02 -9.07
C ARG A 154 16.53 -3.69 -8.98
N SER A 155 16.37 -2.80 -9.96
CA SER A 155 17.01 -1.47 -9.94
C SER A 155 16.35 -0.54 -8.94
N ALA A 156 15.00 -0.56 -8.85
CA ALA A 156 14.25 0.16 -7.82
C ALA A 156 14.59 -0.37 -6.42
N LYS A 157 14.84 -1.67 -6.29
CA LYS A 157 15.33 -2.28 -5.05
C LYS A 157 16.75 -1.82 -4.71
N GLN A 158 17.65 -1.70 -5.69
CA GLN A 158 19.00 -1.17 -5.49
C GLN A 158 19.00 0.34 -5.23
N GLU A 159 18.16 1.12 -5.91
CA GLU A 159 18.03 2.55 -5.67
C GLU A 159 17.34 2.86 -4.34
N ALA A 160 16.33 2.06 -3.93
CA ALA A 160 15.74 2.12 -2.60
C ALA A 160 16.76 1.73 -1.51
N ASP A 161 17.61 0.75 -1.77
CA ASP A 161 18.71 0.36 -0.86
C ASP A 161 19.75 1.48 -0.69
N GLU A 162 19.98 2.33 -1.71
CA GLU A 162 20.88 3.49 -1.64
C GLU A 162 20.22 4.73 -1.01
N GLU A 163 18.88 4.88 -1.07
CA GLU A 163 18.15 6.04 -0.51
C GLU A 163 17.73 5.86 0.95
N GLU A 164 17.55 4.63 1.45
CA GLU A 164 17.18 4.33 2.83
C GLU A 164 18.36 3.98 3.76
N GLU A 165 19.63 4.22 3.40
CA GLU A 165 20.79 4.00 4.29
C GLU A 165 20.71 4.69 5.67
N GLY A 166 19.60 5.33 6.02
CA GLY A 166 19.47 6.13 7.23
C GLY A 166 18.53 5.65 8.32
N THR A 167 17.46 4.87 8.04
CA THR A 167 16.43 4.62 9.05
C THR A 167 15.76 3.23 9.04
N GLY A 168 15.98 2.39 8.04
CA GLY A 168 15.33 1.08 7.95
C GLY A 168 15.94 0.07 8.94
N THR A 169 15.14 -0.47 9.83
CA THR A 169 15.52 -1.64 10.64
C THR A 169 15.41 -2.88 9.75
N PRO A 170 16.46 -3.73 9.64
CA PRO A 170 16.34 -4.98 8.89
C PRO A 170 15.14 -5.78 9.35
N ALA A 171 14.38 -6.37 8.42
CA ALA A 171 13.30 -7.27 8.77
C ALA A 171 13.88 -8.47 9.55
N PRO A 172 13.24 -8.91 10.64
CA PRO A 172 13.74 -10.05 11.42
C PRO A 172 14.01 -11.29 10.57
N ILE A 173 13.23 -11.49 9.53
CA ILE A 173 13.37 -12.63 8.62
C ILE A 173 14.66 -12.60 7.81
N ASP A 174 15.14 -11.42 7.43
CA ASP A 174 16.39 -11.28 6.67
C ASP A 174 17.60 -11.72 7.50
N GLU A 175 17.64 -11.30 8.78
CA GLU A 175 18.68 -11.73 9.70
C GLU A 175 18.61 -13.23 9.99
N LEU A 176 17.40 -13.77 10.18
CA LEU A 176 17.18 -15.18 10.50
C LEU A 176 17.51 -16.10 9.32
N ALA A 177 17.17 -15.70 8.09
CA ALA A 177 17.39 -16.49 6.90
C ALA A 177 18.86 -16.63 6.51
N ASP A 178 19.69 -15.67 6.90
CA ASP A 178 21.14 -15.69 6.64
C ASP A 178 21.97 -16.43 7.67
N LEU A 179 21.34 -16.84 8.78
CA LEU A 179 22.04 -17.58 9.84
C LEU A 179 22.53 -18.95 9.34
N THR A 180 23.75 -19.29 9.71
CA THR A 180 24.26 -20.65 9.62
C THR A 180 24.00 -21.35 10.94
N LEU A 181 22.94 -22.16 10.98
CA LEU A 181 22.52 -22.83 12.20
C LEU A 181 23.17 -24.23 12.34
N PRO A 182 23.51 -24.64 13.56
CA PRO A 182 23.91 -26.02 13.83
C PRO A 182 22.72 -26.98 13.65
N LYS A 183 23.00 -28.29 13.67
CA LYS A 183 21.92 -29.29 13.70
C LYS A 183 21.04 -29.04 14.92
N GLY A 184 19.73 -29.21 14.72
CA GLY A 184 18.74 -29.06 15.78
C GLY A 184 18.91 -30.09 16.90
N ASP A 185 18.47 -29.74 18.11
CA ASP A 185 18.49 -30.66 19.27
C ASP A 185 17.37 -31.72 19.13
N PRO A 186 17.70 -33.02 19.05
CA PRO A 186 16.69 -34.08 18.95
C PRO A 186 15.70 -34.14 20.11
N ARG A 187 16.06 -33.60 21.27
CA ARG A 187 15.15 -33.55 22.45
C ARG A 187 13.98 -32.61 22.17
N LEU A 188 14.23 -31.52 21.50
CA LEU A 188 13.19 -30.57 21.11
C LEU A 188 12.24 -31.16 20.05
N ALA A 189 12.72 -32.07 19.18
CA ALA A 189 11.86 -32.75 18.22
C ALA A 189 10.74 -33.55 18.92
N ALA A 190 11.11 -34.42 19.84
CA ALA A 190 10.13 -35.23 20.60
C ALA A 190 9.19 -34.37 21.45
N GLN A 191 9.65 -33.21 21.91
CA GLN A 191 8.88 -32.25 22.67
C GLN A 191 7.87 -31.51 21.78
N ALA A 192 8.30 -31.01 20.62
CA ALA A 192 7.46 -30.33 19.64
C ALA A 192 6.39 -31.28 19.02
N GLU A 193 6.74 -32.56 18.75
CA GLU A 193 5.77 -33.55 18.31
C GLU A 193 4.66 -33.80 19.33
N LYS A 194 4.99 -33.86 20.63
CA LYS A 194 3.98 -33.98 21.69
C LYS A 194 3.10 -32.74 21.80
N GLU A 195 3.68 -31.57 21.61
CA GLU A 195 2.93 -30.31 21.59
C GLU A 195 1.92 -30.30 20.43
N LEU A 196 2.33 -30.64 19.23
CA LEU A 196 1.45 -30.71 18.05
C LEU A 196 0.23 -31.60 18.28
N MET A 197 0.36 -32.68 19.03
CA MET A 197 -0.77 -33.55 19.37
C MET A 197 -1.73 -32.93 20.40
N ARG A 198 -1.30 -31.92 21.13
CA ARG A 198 -2.03 -31.33 22.29
C ARG A 198 -2.62 -29.95 21.96
N VAL A 199 -1.89 -29.14 21.22
CA VAL A 199 -2.24 -27.75 20.96
C VAL A 199 -3.00 -27.61 19.66
N PRO A 200 -4.17 -26.93 19.64
CA PRO A 200 -4.90 -26.68 18.40
C PRO A 200 -4.07 -25.86 17.42
N HIS A 201 -4.10 -26.27 16.16
CA HIS A 201 -3.50 -25.54 15.05
C HIS A 201 -4.37 -25.69 13.80
N ASP A 202 -4.46 -24.64 13.01
CA ASP A 202 -5.23 -24.60 11.75
C ASP A 202 -4.31 -24.53 10.51
N LEU A 203 -3.00 -24.37 10.75
CA LEU A 203 -1.96 -24.54 9.74
C LEU A 203 -1.33 -25.93 9.89
N PRO A 204 -1.06 -26.67 8.80
CA PRO A 204 -0.26 -27.89 8.89
C PRO A 204 1.12 -27.56 9.46
N LEU A 205 1.38 -28.00 10.69
CA LEU A 205 2.67 -27.82 11.33
C LEU A 205 3.44 -29.14 11.28
N THR A 206 4.72 -29.08 10.93
CA THR A 206 5.61 -30.25 10.86
C THR A 206 6.92 -29.97 11.57
N VAL A 207 7.50 -31.02 12.17
CA VAL A 207 8.82 -30.96 12.79
C VAL A 207 9.77 -31.79 11.94
N ASN A 208 10.59 -31.12 11.15
CA ASN A 208 11.68 -31.71 10.38
C ASN A 208 13.01 -31.05 10.74
N ASP A 209 14.11 -31.50 10.15
CA ASP A 209 15.45 -31.00 10.46
C ASP A 209 15.58 -29.48 10.27
N SER A 210 14.96 -28.92 9.24
CA SER A 210 15.00 -27.48 8.95
C SER A 210 14.24 -26.68 10.01
N VAL A 211 13.04 -27.10 10.40
CA VAL A 211 12.24 -26.49 11.47
C VAL A 211 12.95 -26.63 12.82
N LEU A 212 13.53 -27.81 13.09
CA LEU A 212 14.21 -28.10 14.34
C LEU A 212 15.47 -27.23 14.54
N GLN A 213 16.17 -26.86 13.48
CA GLN A 213 17.29 -25.93 13.57
C GLN A 213 16.86 -24.56 14.08
N TYR A 214 15.78 -23.98 13.54
CA TYR A 214 15.24 -22.69 13.99
C TYR A 214 14.62 -22.79 15.37
N LEU A 215 13.92 -23.87 15.66
CA LEU A 215 13.37 -24.14 16.99
C LEU A 215 14.49 -24.17 18.04
N SER A 216 15.60 -24.84 17.73
CA SER A 216 16.79 -24.89 18.61
C SER A 216 17.44 -23.51 18.76
N TYR A 217 17.48 -22.72 17.69
CA TYR A 217 17.98 -21.35 17.74
C TYR A 217 17.12 -20.47 18.65
N PHE A 218 15.79 -20.55 18.56
CA PHE A 218 14.88 -19.77 19.39
C PHE A 218 14.94 -20.12 20.88
N THR A 219 15.53 -21.25 21.25
CA THR A 219 15.81 -21.58 22.66
C THR A 219 17.14 -20.98 23.17
N THR A 220 17.98 -20.41 22.30
CA THR A 220 19.20 -19.69 22.71
C THR A 220 18.86 -18.31 23.28
N THR A 221 19.76 -17.71 24.06
CA THR A 221 19.56 -16.38 24.63
C THR A 221 19.22 -15.32 23.56
N ARG A 222 19.94 -15.32 22.43
CA ARG A 222 19.71 -14.38 21.33
C ARG A 222 18.38 -14.66 20.62
N GLY A 223 18.13 -15.90 20.27
CA GLY A 223 16.90 -16.30 19.56
C GLY A 223 15.65 -16.04 20.40
N ARG A 224 15.71 -16.31 21.72
CA ARG A 224 14.60 -16.02 22.64
C ARG A 224 14.24 -14.54 22.66
N ALA A 225 15.20 -13.66 22.81
CA ALA A 225 14.94 -12.23 22.84
C ALA A 225 14.22 -11.73 21.57
N THR A 226 14.60 -12.26 20.41
CA THR A 226 13.92 -11.93 19.14
C THR A 226 12.45 -12.36 19.15
N VAL A 227 12.16 -13.57 19.67
CA VAL A 227 10.79 -14.09 19.74
C VAL A 227 9.97 -13.36 20.81
N GLU A 228 10.54 -13.15 22.01
CA GLU A 228 9.89 -12.49 23.15
C GLU A 228 9.38 -11.10 22.77
N HIS A 229 10.21 -10.25 22.20
CA HIS A 229 9.83 -8.89 21.79
C HIS A 229 8.68 -8.86 20.77
N GLY A 230 8.66 -9.81 19.84
CA GLY A 230 7.57 -9.88 18.86
C GLY A 230 6.29 -10.41 19.50
N LEU A 231 6.37 -11.46 20.32
CA LEU A 231 5.20 -12.01 21.00
C LEU A 231 4.59 -11.02 22.00
N ASP A 232 5.40 -10.21 22.70
CA ASP A 232 4.90 -9.14 23.57
C ASP A 232 4.07 -8.14 22.74
N ARG A 233 4.62 -7.62 21.66
CA ARG A 233 3.89 -6.68 20.76
C ARG A 233 2.66 -7.31 20.11
N SER A 234 2.71 -8.60 19.78
CA SER A 234 1.57 -9.30 19.16
C SER A 234 0.29 -9.14 19.98
N GLY A 235 0.40 -8.99 21.29
CA GLY A 235 -0.73 -8.82 22.19
C GLY A 235 -1.62 -7.62 21.83
N ARG A 236 -1.05 -6.57 21.21
CA ARG A 236 -1.82 -5.41 20.73
C ARG A 236 -2.72 -5.75 19.54
N TYR A 237 -2.32 -6.73 18.71
CA TYR A 237 -2.94 -6.99 17.40
C TYR A 237 -3.59 -8.37 17.29
N ASN A 238 -3.35 -9.27 18.24
CA ASN A 238 -3.76 -10.67 18.19
C ASN A 238 -5.24 -10.86 17.83
N ASP A 239 -6.12 -10.19 18.57
CA ASP A 239 -7.57 -10.36 18.38
C ASP A 239 -8.02 -9.83 17.02
N MET A 240 -7.47 -8.68 16.60
CA MET A 240 -7.75 -8.08 15.31
C MET A 240 -7.26 -8.98 14.18
N ILE A 241 -5.98 -9.41 14.22
CA ILE A 241 -5.40 -10.25 13.16
C ILE A 241 -6.17 -11.56 13.03
N ARG A 242 -6.44 -12.26 14.15
CA ARG A 242 -7.19 -13.53 14.13
C ARG A 242 -8.60 -13.34 13.59
N ARG A 243 -9.27 -12.26 13.95
CA ARG A 243 -10.60 -11.93 13.44
C ARG A 243 -10.56 -11.74 11.92
N VAL A 244 -9.64 -10.92 11.42
CA VAL A 244 -9.53 -10.63 9.99
C VAL A 244 -9.14 -11.87 9.19
N LEU A 245 -8.14 -12.65 9.62
CA LEU A 245 -7.76 -13.92 8.95
C LEU A 245 -8.95 -14.88 8.87
N LYS A 246 -9.72 -15.01 9.97
CA LYS A 246 -10.92 -15.84 9.99
C LYS A 246 -12.02 -15.34 9.06
N GLU A 247 -12.27 -14.03 9.01
CA GLU A 247 -13.23 -13.40 8.10
C GLU A 247 -12.90 -13.68 6.64
N GLU A 248 -11.62 -13.64 6.28
CA GLU A 248 -11.13 -13.89 4.93
C GLU A 248 -10.88 -15.39 4.63
N GLY A 249 -11.17 -16.31 5.58
CA GLY A 249 -11.03 -17.75 5.39
C GLY A 249 -9.60 -18.27 5.36
N VAL A 250 -8.68 -17.58 6.01
CA VAL A 250 -7.25 -17.90 6.09
C VAL A 250 -6.92 -18.50 7.46
N PRO A 251 -6.05 -19.52 7.57
CA PRO A 251 -5.59 -20.06 8.84
C PRO A 251 -5.04 -18.96 9.75
N GLN A 252 -5.52 -18.94 11.00
CA GLN A 252 -5.13 -17.91 11.96
C GLN A 252 -3.66 -18.06 12.41
N ASP A 253 -3.10 -19.26 12.29
CA ASP A 253 -1.69 -19.51 12.57
C ASP A 253 -0.74 -18.81 11.56
N LEU A 254 -1.24 -18.36 10.41
CA LEU A 254 -0.47 -17.53 9.47
C LEU A 254 -0.18 -16.12 10.04
N MET A 255 -0.76 -15.74 11.17
CA MET A 255 -0.32 -14.54 11.89
C MET A 255 1.18 -14.53 12.23
N TYR A 256 1.80 -15.70 12.39
CA TYR A 256 3.23 -15.81 12.66
C TYR A 256 4.12 -15.44 11.47
N LEU A 257 3.52 -15.27 10.30
CA LEU A 257 4.18 -14.62 9.15
C LEU A 257 4.50 -13.15 9.49
N ALA A 258 3.55 -12.40 10.08
CA ALA A 258 3.82 -11.03 10.54
C ALA A 258 4.88 -10.96 11.65
N GLN A 259 4.99 -12.02 12.49
CA GLN A 259 6.10 -12.17 13.44
C GLN A 259 7.45 -12.25 12.72
N ALA A 260 7.53 -13.04 11.64
CA ALA A 260 8.74 -13.21 10.85
C ALA A 260 9.10 -11.91 10.10
N GLU A 261 8.12 -11.27 9.47
CA GLU A 261 8.30 -10.09 8.63
C GLU A 261 8.72 -8.84 9.42
N SER A 262 8.04 -8.53 10.52
CA SER A 262 8.25 -7.28 11.24
C SER A 262 8.33 -7.42 12.76
N ALA A 263 8.19 -8.63 13.30
CA ALA A 263 7.93 -8.86 14.73
C ALA A 263 6.76 -7.98 15.23
N PHE A 264 5.68 -7.89 14.44
CA PHE A 264 4.47 -7.10 14.69
C PHE A 264 4.72 -5.59 14.85
N GLN A 265 5.63 -5.02 14.08
CA GLN A 265 5.92 -3.59 14.09
C GLN A 265 5.26 -2.88 12.89
N PRO A 266 4.20 -2.07 13.08
CA PRO A 266 3.47 -1.47 11.96
C PRO A 266 4.25 -0.38 11.21
N SER A 267 5.21 0.26 11.88
CA SER A 267 6.08 1.28 11.28
C SER A 267 7.36 0.70 10.67
N ALA A 268 7.52 -0.64 10.64
CA ALA A 268 8.72 -1.26 10.08
C ALA A 268 8.86 -0.98 8.59
N VAL A 269 10.06 -0.59 8.17
CA VAL A 269 10.41 -0.37 6.76
C VAL A 269 11.68 -1.16 6.47
N SER A 270 11.63 -2.04 5.47
CA SER A 270 12.81 -2.80 5.04
C SER A 270 13.70 -1.96 4.13
N ARG A 271 14.94 -2.41 3.92
CA ARG A 271 15.86 -1.78 2.95
C ARG A 271 15.33 -1.78 1.52
N ALA A 272 14.43 -2.70 1.20
CA ALA A 272 13.79 -2.81 -0.11
C ALA A 272 12.48 -2.02 -0.22
N GLY A 273 12.14 -1.16 0.76
CA GLY A 273 10.91 -0.37 0.78
C GLY A 273 9.64 -1.16 1.13
N ALA A 274 9.77 -2.42 1.57
CA ALA A 274 8.62 -3.13 2.14
C ALA A 274 8.23 -2.50 3.49
N ARG A 275 6.92 -2.41 3.79
CA ARG A 275 6.43 -1.64 4.93
C ARG A 275 5.33 -2.37 5.71
N GLY A 276 5.28 -2.09 7.01
CA GLY A 276 4.20 -2.47 7.90
C GLY A 276 4.34 -3.85 8.52
N LEU A 277 3.30 -4.30 9.21
CA LEU A 277 3.25 -5.61 9.88
C LEU A 277 3.57 -6.76 8.94
N TRP A 278 3.11 -6.66 7.69
CA TRP A 278 3.11 -7.70 6.69
C TRP A 278 4.15 -7.47 5.59
N GLN A 279 4.97 -6.43 5.70
CA GLN A 279 6.04 -6.06 4.79
C GLN A 279 5.61 -6.05 3.30
N PHE A 280 4.51 -5.32 3.04
CA PHE A 280 4.06 -5.12 1.67
C PHE A 280 5.03 -4.26 0.88
N MET A 281 5.43 -4.72 -0.30
CA MET A 281 6.03 -3.87 -1.32
C MET A 281 4.97 -2.88 -1.85
N PRO A 282 5.36 -1.66 -2.31
CA PRO A 282 4.40 -0.66 -2.79
C PRO A 282 3.40 -1.20 -3.80
N PHE A 283 3.88 -1.78 -4.90
CA PHE A 283 3.03 -2.34 -5.96
C PHE A 283 2.07 -3.43 -5.46
N ARG A 284 2.54 -4.28 -4.52
CA ARG A 284 1.71 -5.34 -3.97
C ARG A 284 0.65 -4.80 -3.02
N GLY A 285 0.96 -3.71 -2.30
CA GLY A 285 -0.03 -3.01 -1.48
C GLY A 285 -1.16 -2.43 -2.33
N GLU A 286 -0.83 -1.79 -3.44
CA GLU A 286 -1.80 -1.22 -4.40
C GLU A 286 -2.73 -2.28 -5.00
N GLU A 287 -2.24 -3.48 -5.34
CA GLU A 287 -3.06 -4.59 -5.82
C GLU A 287 -4.15 -5.03 -4.82
N TYR A 288 -3.96 -4.75 -3.53
CA TYR A 288 -4.89 -5.11 -2.45
C TYR A 288 -5.50 -3.89 -1.76
N ASP A 289 -5.67 -2.78 -2.49
CA ASP A 289 -6.35 -1.57 -2.08
C ASP A 289 -5.69 -0.86 -0.87
N LEU A 290 -4.36 -0.94 -0.74
CA LEU A 290 -3.62 -0.17 0.25
C LEU A 290 -3.12 1.13 -0.37
N ASP A 291 -3.82 2.22 -0.06
CA ASP A 291 -3.51 3.54 -0.59
C ASP A 291 -2.17 4.08 -0.07
N ARG A 292 -1.43 4.70 -0.98
CA ARG A 292 -0.24 5.45 -0.67
C ARG A 292 -0.36 6.86 -1.21
N THR A 293 -0.36 7.83 -0.32
CA THR A 293 -0.48 9.26 -0.65
C THR A 293 0.66 10.04 0.01
N TYR A 294 0.73 11.34 -0.24
CA TYR A 294 1.65 12.23 0.47
C TYR A 294 1.47 12.21 1.99
N TYR A 295 0.25 11.97 2.47
CA TYR A 295 -0.08 12.02 3.89
C TYR A 295 -0.05 10.67 4.59
N VAL A 296 -0.42 9.60 3.90
CA VAL A 296 -0.60 8.27 4.48
C VAL A 296 0.00 7.18 3.61
N ASP A 297 0.39 6.09 4.28
CA ASP A 297 0.76 4.82 3.66
C ASP A 297 0.05 3.69 4.41
N GLU A 298 -1.02 3.17 3.84
CA GLU A 298 -1.91 2.20 4.48
C GLU A 298 -1.27 0.81 4.67
N ARG A 299 -0.10 0.56 4.09
CA ARG A 299 0.71 -0.63 4.42
C ARG A 299 1.11 -0.65 5.90
N SER A 300 1.13 0.52 6.55
CA SER A 300 1.37 0.66 7.99
C SER A 300 0.09 0.58 8.83
N ASP A 301 -1.12 0.68 8.25
CA ASP A 301 -2.36 0.47 9.01
C ASP A 301 -2.51 -1.00 9.39
N PRO A 302 -2.57 -1.34 10.68
CA PRO A 302 -2.58 -2.73 11.10
C PRO A 302 -3.77 -3.55 10.57
N GLU A 303 -4.97 -2.98 10.52
CA GLU A 303 -6.16 -3.72 10.11
C GLU A 303 -6.28 -3.80 8.58
N LYS A 304 -6.07 -2.68 7.87
CA LYS A 304 -6.10 -2.66 6.40
C LYS A 304 -5.02 -3.58 5.82
N ALA A 305 -3.78 -3.47 6.31
CA ALA A 305 -2.69 -4.33 5.88
C ALA A 305 -2.94 -5.82 6.21
N THR A 306 -3.56 -6.13 7.34
CA THR A 306 -3.92 -7.52 7.67
C THR A 306 -4.97 -8.07 6.70
N ARG A 307 -5.97 -7.28 6.34
CA ARG A 307 -7.01 -7.68 5.37
C ARG A 307 -6.42 -7.89 3.99
N ALA A 308 -5.56 -7.00 3.55
CA ALA A 308 -4.81 -7.13 2.31
C ALA A 308 -3.95 -8.41 2.29
N ALA A 309 -3.21 -8.68 3.37
CA ALA A 309 -2.38 -9.89 3.50
C ALA A 309 -3.22 -11.17 3.46
N ALA A 310 -4.36 -11.17 4.14
CA ALA A 310 -5.26 -12.33 4.14
C ALA A 310 -5.81 -12.60 2.73
N ARG A 311 -6.24 -11.57 1.99
CA ARG A 311 -6.70 -11.70 0.61
C ARG A 311 -5.58 -12.20 -0.31
N HIS A 312 -4.38 -11.63 -0.19
CA HIS A 312 -3.23 -12.08 -0.95
C HIS A 312 -2.90 -13.55 -0.67
N MET A 313 -2.88 -13.98 0.60
CA MET A 313 -2.66 -15.38 0.95
C MET A 313 -3.74 -16.31 0.42
N ARG A 314 -5.00 -15.86 0.36
CA ARG A 314 -6.09 -16.63 -0.22
C ARG A 314 -5.92 -16.80 -1.73
N ASP A 315 -5.58 -15.72 -2.45
CA ASP A 315 -5.34 -15.79 -3.90
C ASP A 315 -4.16 -16.73 -4.22
N LEU A 316 -3.11 -16.69 -3.41
CA LEU A 316 -2.01 -17.65 -3.50
C LEU A 316 -2.47 -19.09 -3.19
N TYR A 317 -3.40 -19.28 -2.24
CA TYR A 317 -3.93 -20.60 -1.93
C TYR A 317 -4.82 -21.13 -3.07
N ASP A 318 -5.59 -20.28 -3.71
CA ASP A 318 -6.38 -20.65 -4.89
C ASP A 318 -5.46 -21.11 -6.05
N MET A 319 -4.24 -20.56 -6.13
CA MET A 319 -3.23 -20.94 -7.13
C MET A 319 -2.52 -22.26 -6.79
N PHE A 320 -2.14 -22.49 -5.54
CA PHE A 320 -1.24 -23.57 -5.16
C PHE A 320 -1.91 -24.71 -4.37
N GLY A 321 -3.02 -24.45 -3.68
CA GLY A 321 -3.74 -25.43 -2.87
C GLY A 321 -2.97 -25.94 -1.63
N ASP A 322 -1.82 -25.32 -1.31
CA ASP A 322 -0.92 -25.74 -0.23
C ASP A 322 -0.36 -24.52 0.53
N TRP A 323 -0.53 -24.48 1.86
CA TRP A 323 -0.13 -23.34 2.66
C TRP A 323 1.39 -23.14 2.76
N TYR A 324 2.19 -24.20 2.60
CA TYR A 324 3.65 -24.04 2.56
C TYR A 324 4.10 -23.39 1.26
N LEU A 325 3.46 -23.74 0.14
CA LEU A 325 3.70 -23.06 -1.14
C LEU A 325 3.18 -21.62 -1.13
N VAL A 326 2.06 -21.34 -0.41
CA VAL A 326 1.57 -19.97 -0.18
C VAL A 326 2.62 -19.14 0.55
N MET A 327 3.17 -19.63 1.67
CA MET A 327 4.23 -18.92 2.40
C MET A 327 5.46 -18.69 1.53
N ALA A 328 5.88 -19.69 0.75
CA ALA A 328 7.00 -19.55 -0.17
C ALA A 328 6.74 -18.52 -1.27
N ALA A 329 5.51 -18.49 -1.82
CA ALA A 329 5.09 -17.54 -2.84
C ALA A 329 4.91 -16.11 -2.29
N TYR A 330 4.48 -15.96 -1.05
CA TYR A 330 4.41 -14.68 -0.37
C TYR A 330 5.79 -14.01 -0.30
N ASN A 331 6.81 -14.79 0.07
CA ASN A 331 8.19 -14.29 0.21
C ASN A 331 8.87 -14.02 -1.15
N SER A 332 8.79 -14.97 -2.09
CA SER A 332 9.58 -14.89 -3.33
C SER A 332 8.78 -14.48 -4.56
N GLY A 333 7.49 -14.28 -4.41
CA GLY A 333 6.56 -14.13 -5.53
C GLY A 333 6.09 -15.47 -6.13
N PRO A 334 4.83 -15.54 -6.61
CA PRO A 334 4.22 -16.76 -7.10
C PRO A 334 4.97 -17.38 -8.28
N MET A 335 5.49 -16.59 -9.20
CA MET A 335 6.19 -17.10 -10.39
C MET A 335 7.47 -17.86 -10.07
N ASN A 336 8.17 -17.52 -8.99
CA ASN A 336 9.35 -18.29 -8.56
C ASN A 336 8.97 -19.69 -8.09
N VAL A 337 7.83 -19.83 -7.42
CA VAL A 337 7.28 -21.12 -6.99
C VAL A 337 6.78 -21.92 -8.19
N VAL A 338 6.03 -21.30 -9.10
CA VAL A 338 5.58 -21.94 -10.35
C VAL A 338 6.76 -22.50 -11.14
N LYS A 339 7.78 -21.68 -11.43
CA LYS A 339 8.99 -22.12 -12.14
C LYS A 339 9.73 -23.27 -11.42
N ALA A 340 9.75 -23.25 -10.08
CA ALA A 340 10.35 -24.32 -9.30
C ALA A 340 9.56 -25.64 -9.42
N VAL A 341 8.23 -25.56 -9.38
CA VAL A 341 7.31 -26.72 -9.58
C VAL A 341 7.47 -27.28 -10.99
N GLU A 342 7.41 -26.45 -12.02
CA GLU A 342 7.58 -26.87 -13.42
C GLU A 342 8.94 -27.53 -13.68
N ARG A 343 10.01 -26.92 -13.19
CA ARG A 343 11.38 -27.45 -13.35
C ARG A 343 11.58 -28.78 -12.65
N THR A 344 10.95 -29.00 -11.51
CA THR A 344 11.18 -30.19 -10.67
C THR A 344 10.11 -31.26 -10.83
N GLY A 345 8.90 -30.89 -11.26
CA GLY A 345 7.71 -31.75 -11.30
C GLY A 345 7.07 -32.00 -9.93
N TYR A 346 7.44 -31.24 -8.88
CA TYR A 346 6.93 -31.42 -7.53
C TYR A 346 6.24 -30.14 -7.03
N ALA A 347 4.96 -30.24 -6.72
CA ALA A 347 4.18 -29.20 -6.03
C ALA A 347 4.18 -29.47 -4.51
N ASP A 348 5.35 -29.58 -3.92
CA ASP A 348 5.58 -29.81 -2.48
C ASP A 348 6.75 -28.97 -2.01
N PHE A 349 6.53 -28.12 -1.02
CA PHE A 349 7.56 -27.19 -0.52
C PHE A 349 8.82 -27.91 -0.04
N TRP A 350 8.66 -29.02 0.70
CA TRP A 350 9.81 -29.74 1.26
C TRP A 350 10.65 -30.43 0.19
N GLU A 351 10.00 -30.89 -0.89
CA GLU A 351 10.70 -31.40 -2.07
C GLU A 351 11.45 -30.30 -2.80
N LEU A 352 10.82 -29.12 -2.97
CA LEU A 352 11.48 -27.95 -3.60
C LEU A 352 12.66 -27.47 -2.77
N GLN A 353 12.52 -27.43 -1.43
CA GLN A 353 13.61 -27.08 -0.51
C GLN A 353 14.77 -28.08 -0.62
N ARG A 354 14.50 -29.38 -0.52
CA ARG A 354 15.53 -30.44 -0.58
C ARG A 354 16.31 -30.42 -1.90
N ARG A 355 15.66 -30.01 -2.99
CA ARG A 355 16.26 -29.89 -4.32
C ARG A 355 16.90 -28.53 -4.58
N HIS A 356 16.90 -27.65 -3.60
CA HIS A 356 17.37 -26.26 -3.74
C HIS A 356 16.74 -25.54 -4.94
N ALA A 357 15.46 -25.79 -5.18
CA ALA A 357 14.74 -25.27 -6.32
C ALA A 357 14.20 -23.85 -6.10
N LEU A 358 14.17 -23.38 -4.86
CA LEU A 358 13.73 -22.04 -4.46
C LEU A 358 14.93 -21.15 -4.08
N PRO A 359 14.78 -19.82 -4.06
CA PRO A 359 15.79 -18.92 -3.48
C PRO A 359 16.15 -19.33 -2.05
N LYS A 360 17.41 -19.12 -1.65
CA LYS A 360 17.89 -19.53 -0.31
C LYS A 360 17.05 -18.93 0.83
N GLN A 361 16.70 -17.68 0.73
CA GLN A 361 15.83 -17.01 1.70
C GLN A 361 14.49 -17.74 1.83
N THR A 362 13.84 -18.04 0.70
CA THR A 362 12.55 -18.73 0.66
C THR A 362 12.63 -20.15 1.23
N GLN A 363 13.75 -20.87 1.00
CA GLN A 363 13.98 -22.19 1.59
C GLN A 363 13.97 -22.15 3.13
N ASN A 364 14.38 -21.03 3.73
CA ASN A 364 14.44 -20.82 5.17
C ASN A 364 13.15 -20.21 5.74
N TYR A 365 12.40 -19.48 4.91
CA TYR A 365 11.23 -18.72 5.31
C TYR A 365 10.15 -19.58 5.98
N VAL A 366 9.73 -20.65 5.32
CA VAL A 366 8.69 -21.55 5.84
C VAL A 366 9.12 -22.25 7.14
N PRO A 367 10.32 -22.83 7.25
CA PRO A 367 10.81 -23.40 8.52
C PRO A 367 10.84 -22.38 9.67
N ILE A 368 11.21 -21.12 9.41
CA ILE A 368 11.20 -20.05 10.42
C ILE A 368 9.78 -19.82 10.95
N ILE A 369 8.80 -19.66 10.06
CA ILE A 369 7.40 -19.40 10.45
C ILE A 369 6.82 -20.55 11.25
N ILE A 370 7.07 -21.80 10.84
CA ILE A 370 6.62 -22.98 11.58
C ILE A 370 7.26 -23.04 12.97
N ALA A 371 8.55 -22.78 13.09
CA ALA A 371 9.24 -22.76 14.36
C ALA A 371 8.73 -21.63 15.28
N LEU A 372 8.46 -20.43 14.72
CA LEU A 372 7.83 -19.32 15.47
C LEU A 372 6.42 -19.69 15.94
N ALA A 373 5.62 -20.34 15.09
CA ALA A 373 4.28 -20.81 15.46
C ALA A 373 4.32 -21.80 16.63
N LEU A 374 5.25 -22.76 16.58
CA LEU A 374 5.44 -23.73 17.68
C LEU A 374 5.82 -23.03 18.98
N VAL A 375 6.84 -22.17 18.96
CA VAL A 375 7.26 -21.44 20.17
C VAL A 375 6.14 -20.57 20.71
N ALA A 376 5.36 -19.90 19.87
CA ALA A 376 4.29 -19.01 20.29
C ALA A 376 3.08 -19.75 20.88
N LYS A 377 2.86 -21.01 20.52
CA LYS A 377 1.76 -21.82 21.06
C LYS A 377 2.01 -22.32 22.49
N ASP A 378 3.25 -22.60 22.85
CA ASP A 378 3.65 -22.96 24.23
C ASP A 378 5.01 -22.35 24.55
N PRO A 379 5.11 -21.01 24.77
CA PRO A 379 6.38 -20.32 24.97
C PRO A 379 7.17 -20.87 26.16
N VAL A 380 6.47 -21.26 27.22
CA VAL A 380 7.08 -21.81 28.46
C VAL A 380 7.84 -23.10 28.17
N LEU A 381 7.33 -23.93 27.27
CA LEU A 381 7.96 -25.18 26.84
C LEU A 381 9.36 -24.93 26.26
N TYR A 382 9.57 -23.79 25.59
CA TYR A 382 10.82 -23.39 24.93
C TYR A 382 11.66 -22.42 25.74
N GLY A 383 11.24 -22.16 27.01
CA GLY A 383 11.94 -21.25 27.92
C GLY A 383 11.81 -19.77 27.52
N VAL A 384 10.79 -19.44 26.73
CA VAL A 384 10.45 -18.08 26.27
C VAL A 384 9.49 -17.46 27.29
N GLN A 385 9.76 -16.22 27.70
CA GLN A 385 8.91 -15.47 28.62
C GLN A 385 8.16 -14.39 27.84
N VAL A 386 6.84 -14.46 27.88
CA VAL A 386 5.99 -13.52 27.11
C VAL A 386 5.15 -12.70 28.07
N ALA A 387 5.18 -11.38 27.91
CA ALA A 387 4.34 -10.42 28.61
C ALA A 387 3.51 -9.63 27.60
N PRO A 388 2.43 -10.22 27.04
CA PRO A 388 1.71 -9.62 25.91
C PRO A 388 1.19 -8.23 26.25
N GLU A 389 1.51 -7.27 25.41
CA GLU A 389 0.98 -5.91 25.49
C GLU A 389 -0.54 -5.94 25.24
N LYS A 390 -1.25 -5.03 25.89
CA LYS A 390 -2.70 -4.96 25.72
C LYS A 390 -3.03 -3.97 24.61
N PRO A 391 -4.07 -4.24 23.80
CA PRO A 391 -4.59 -3.23 22.89
C PRO A 391 -4.97 -1.96 23.67
N ALA A 392 -4.49 -0.81 23.22
CA ALA A 392 -4.93 0.45 23.79
C ALA A 392 -6.38 0.72 23.35
N PRO A 393 -7.28 1.07 24.28
CA PRO A 393 -8.61 1.51 23.89
C PRO A 393 -8.51 2.87 23.18
N VAL A 394 -9.21 2.99 22.07
CA VAL A 394 -9.14 4.19 21.20
C VAL A 394 -10.52 4.78 20.94
N ASP A 395 -10.57 6.10 20.78
CA ASP A 395 -11.65 6.79 20.11
C ASP A 395 -11.26 6.99 18.65
N VAL A 396 -12.20 6.81 17.74
CA VAL A 396 -12.00 7.06 16.31
C VAL A 396 -12.82 8.29 15.92
N ILE A 397 -12.18 9.25 15.27
CA ILE A 397 -12.85 10.41 14.70
C ILE A 397 -12.55 10.53 13.21
N HIS A 398 -13.49 11.13 12.48
CA HIS A 398 -13.35 11.43 11.06
C HIS A 398 -13.26 12.96 10.89
N PRO A 399 -12.06 13.54 10.79
CA PRO A 399 -11.90 14.97 10.65
C PRO A 399 -12.51 15.44 9.33
N ALA A 400 -13.39 16.44 9.37
CA ALA A 400 -13.97 17.02 8.16
C ALA A 400 -12.94 17.76 7.29
N HIS A 401 -11.87 18.21 7.90
CA HIS A 401 -10.75 18.95 7.30
C HIS A 401 -9.42 18.38 7.80
N ALA A 402 -8.34 18.63 7.05
CA ALA A 402 -7.00 18.27 7.49
C ALA A 402 -6.68 18.93 8.84
N ILE A 403 -6.14 18.15 9.77
CA ILE A 403 -5.78 18.63 11.11
C ILE A 403 -4.35 18.21 11.46
N ASP A 404 -3.60 19.13 12.08
CA ASP A 404 -2.25 18.85 12.58
C ASP A 404 -2.32 18.08 13.91
N LEU A 405 -1.61 16.96 14.02
CA LEU A 405 -1.55 16.16 15.26
C LEU A 405 -1.04 16.97 16.47
N ARG A 406 -0.23 18.00 16.22
CA ARG A 406 0.23 18.90 17.29
C ARG A 406 -0.92 19.74 17.85
N LEU A 407 -1.84 20.18 16.98
CA LEU A 407 -3.07 20.84 17.41
C LEU A 407 -3.97 19.87 18.17
N VAL A 408 -4.05 18.61 17.72
CA VAL A 408 -4.76 17.55 18.44
C VAL A 408 -4.17 17.34 19.84
N ALA A 409 -2.84 17.25 19.94
CA ALA A 409 -2.12 17.11 21.21
C ALA A 409 -2.39 18.30 22.14
N ASP A 410 -2.30 19.54 21.62
CA ASP A 410 -2.58 20.76 22.38
C ASP A 410 -4.04 20.78 22.90
N ALA A 411 -5.00 20.44 22.05
CA ALA A 411 -6.42 20.47 22.39
C ALA A 411 -6.80 19.40 23.42
N THR A 412 -6.16 18.23 23.34
CA THR A 412 -6.52 17.08 24.16
C THR A 412 -5.61 16.91 25.38
N GLY A 413 -4.36 17.35 25.29
CA GLY A 413 -3.30 17.04 26.24
C GLY A 413 -2.75 15.62 26.07
N ALA A 414 -3.01 14.97 24.92
CA ALA A 414 -2.41 13.70 24.56
C ALA A 414 -0.92 13.87 24.21
N ASP A 415 -0.13 12.85 24.48
CA ASP A 415 1.24 12.82 23.98
C ASP A 415 1.26 12.70 22.45
N LEU A 416 2.13 13.45 21.80
CA LEU A 416 2.22 13.45 20.34
C LEU A 416 2.75 12.11 19.78
N ASP A 417 3.64 11.46 20.54
CA ASP A 417 4.20 10.18 20.12
C ASP A 417 3.17 9.06 20.29
N ASP A 418 2.31 9.12 21.33
CA ASP A 418 1.16 8.22 21.46
C ASP A 418 0.19 8.38 20.29
N LEU A 419 -0.07 9.61 19.85
CA LEU A 419 -0.90 9.88 18.67
C LEU A 419 -0.30 9.31 17.38
N ARG A 420 1.00 9.40 17.22
CA ARG A 420 1.72 8.79 16.07
C ARG A 420 1.72 7.28 16.13
N GLU A 421 1.89 6.71 17.32
CA GLU A 421 1.88 5.26 17.51
C GLU A 421 0.51 4.64 17.20
N LEU A 422 -0.58 5.37 17.50
CA LEU A 422 -1.94 4.95 17.17
C LEU A 422 -2.29 5.10 15.68
N ASN A 423 -1.56 5.95 14.95
CA ASN A 423 -1.78 6.23 13.54
C ASN A 423 -0.51 6.01 12.71
N PRO A 424 0.03 4.78 12.70
CA PRO A 424 1.32 4.47 12.06
C PRO A 424 1.29 4.61 10.53
N GLU A 425 0.10 4.67 9.94
CA GLU A 425 -0.11 4.97 8.52
C GLU A 425 0.20 6.42 8.15
N MET A 426 0.21 7.33 9.12
CA MET A 426 0.49 8.74 8.86
C MET A 426 1.98 8.98 8.58
N LEU A 427 2.30 9.42 7.38
CA LEU A 427 3.66 9.84 7.00
C LEU A 427 3.99 11.25 7.45
N ARG A 428 2.98 12.05 7.74
CA ARG A 428 3.09 13.47 8.14
C ARG A 428 2.32 13.71 9.43
N SER A 429 2.62 14.82 10.10
CA SER A 429 1.87 15.22 11.28
C SER A 429 0.52 15.87 10.96
N VAL A 430 0.08 15.85 9.71
CA VAL A 430 -1.19 16.42 9.25
C VAL A 430 -2.00 15.32 8.59
N THR A 431 -3.28 15.21 8.97
CA THR A 431 -4.18 14.22 8.35
C THR A 431 -4.51 14.61 6.90
N PRO A 432 -4.89 13.65 6.04
CA PRO A 432 -5.48 14.00 4.75
C PRO A 432 -6.80 14.77 4.95
N SER A 433 -7.19 15.55 3.93
CA SER A 433 -8.52 16.20 3.85
C SER A 433 -9.55 15.21 3.27
N ASP A 434 -9.63 14.03 3.85
CA ASP A 434 -10.52 12.95 3.42
C ASP A 434 -11.46 12.58 4.58
N PRO A 435 -12.78 12.75 4.41
CA PRO A 435 -13.75 12.40 5.45
C PRO A 435 -13.80 10.91 5.80
N SER A 436 -13.24 10.04 4.96
CA SER A 436 -13.13 8.60 5.25
C SER A 436 -11.92 8.26 6.12
N PHE A 437 -10.98 9.19 6.32
CA PHE A 437 -9.82 8.96 7.16
C PHE A 437 -10.21 8.80 8.63
N GLU A 438 -9.69 7.76 9.26
CA GLU A 438 -9.91 7.42 10.66
C GLU A 438 -8.74 7.90 11.51
N LEU A 439 -8.90 9.02 12.22
CA LEU A 439 -7.92 9.46 13.20
C LEU A 439 -8.19 8.76 14.54
N LYS A 440 -7.24 7.94 14.98
CA LYS A 440 -7.29 7.19 16.23
C LYS A 440 -6.68 8.01 17.36
N LEU A 441 -7.41 8.16 18.45
CA LEU A 441 -7.00 8.87 19.66
C LEU A 441 -7.06 7.94 20.86
N PRO A 442 -6.32 8.19 21.96
CA PRO A 442 -6.55 7.47 23.19
C PRO A 442 -8.00 7.63 23.66
N ALA A 443 -8.58 6.60 24.27
CA ALA A 443 -9.98 6.61 24.72
C ALA A 443 -10.29 7.80 25.66
N GLY A 444 -11.41 8.45 25.41
CA GLY A 444 -11.88 9.64 26.13
C GLY A 444 -11.34 10.97 25.57
N TYR A 445 -10.48 10.93 24.54
CA TYR A 445 -9.94 12.16 23.95
C TYR A 445 -10.74 12.65 22.73
N GLY A 446 -11.55 11.81 22.10
CA GLY A 446 -12.37 12.18 20.96
C GLY A 446 -13.36 13.29 21.28
N GLU A 447 -14.17 13.12 22.34
CA GLU A 447 -15.12 14.13 22.79
C GLU A 447 -14.40 15.43 23.23
N LYS A 448 -13.27 15.30 23.93
CA LYS A 448 -12.47 16.44 24.35
C LYS A 448 -11.96 17.25 23.14
N LEU A 449 -11.45 16.56 22.12
CA LEU A 449 -11.01 17.21 20.89
C LEU A 449 -12.15 17.96 20.22
N LEU A 450 -13.30 17.32 20.01
CA LEU A 450 -14.46 17.95 19.35
C LEU A 450 -14.92 19.22 20.06
N ASN A 451 -14.91 19.21 21.40
CA ASN A 451 -15.30 20.38 22.20
C ASN A 451 -14.31 21.54 22.06
N VAL A 452 -13.01 21.27 22.01
CA VAL A 452 -11.97 22.30 21.94
C VAL A 452 -11.74 22.79 20.53
N ILE A 453 -11.69 21.88 19.55
CA ILE A 453 -11.38 22.25 18.16
C ILE A 453 -12.43 23.15 17.52
N SER A 454 -13.68 23.09 18.00
CA SER A 454 -14.76 23.98 17.55
C SER A 454 -14.47 25.48 17.81
N GLN A 455 -13.51 25.79 18.68
CA GLN A 455 -13.07 27.14 18.98
C GLN A 455 -11.97 27.63 18.04
N VAL A 456 -11.41 26.75 17.23
CA VAL A 456 -10.38 27.07 16.23
C VAL A 456 -11.03 27.09 14.85
N PRO A 457 -10.87 28.18 14.05
CA PRO A 457 -11.39 28.20 12.68
C PRO A 457 -10.87 27.01 11.85
N GLU A 458 -11.76 26.37 11.12
CA GLU A 458 -11.46 25.12 10.37
C GLU A 458 -10.31 25.30 9.36
N ASP A 459 -10.20 26.47 8.74
CA ASP A 459 -9.12 26.81 7.81
C ASP A 459 -7.76 27.00 8.50
N LYS A 460 -7.71 26.91 9.82
CA LYS A 460 -6.51 27.08 10.65
C LYS A 460 -6.03 25.79 11.32
N TRP A 461 -6.74 24.66 11.18
CA TRP A 461 -6.41 23.41 11.86
C TRP A 461 -5.02 22.84 11.50
N THR A 462 -4.44 23.28 10.40
CA THR A 462 -3.09 22.86 9.98
C THR A 462 -1.99 23.89 10.28
N THR A 463 -2.38 25.10 10.69
CA THR A 463 -1.45 26.22 10.83
C THR A 463 -1.45 26.88 12.21
N TRP A 464 -2.42 26.55 13.05
CA TRP A 464 -2.52 27.09 14.40
C TRP A 464 -2.24 26.02 15.46
N ARG A 465 -1.81 26.51 16.65
CA ARG A 465 -1.57 25.72 17.85
C ARG A 465 -2.48 26.23 18.94
N LEU A 466 -2.71 25.46 19.97
CA LEU A 466 -3.38 25.88 21.19
C LEU A 466 -2.36 25.93 22.33
N HIS A 467 -2.40 27.00 23.13
CA HIS A 467 -1.55 27.14 24.29
C HIS A 467 -2.36 27.54 25.51
N THR A 468 -2.26 26.77 26.59
CA THR A 468 -2.85 27.11 27.87
C THR A 468 -1.83 27.92 28.67
N VAL A 469 -2.14 29.18 28.95
CA VAL A 469 -1.23 30.10 29.65
C VAL A 469 -0.88 29.58 31.04
N GLU A 470 0.40 29.46 31.33
CA GLU A 470 0.90 29.06 32.64
C GLU A 470 0.95 30.21 33.63
N GLN A 471 1.10 29.89 34.92
CA GLN A 471 1.16 30.92 35.96
C GLN A 471 2.42 31.80 35.84
N GLY A 472 2.25 33.07 35.59
CA GLY A 472 3.35 34.04 35.42
C GLY A 472 3.91 34.14 34.01
N GLU A 473 3.38 33.39 33.06
CA GLU A 473 3.77 33.41 31.66
C GLU A 473 3.17 34.68 30.98
N THR A 474 3.94 35.25 30.08
CA THR A 474 3.53 36.46 29.32
C THR A 474 3.32 36.13 27.85
N LEU A 475 2.52 36.96 27.13
CA LEU A 475 2.38 36.84 25.68
C LEU A 475 3.73 36.89 24.94
N SER A 476 4.72 37.59 25.51
CA SER A 476 6.08 37.66 24.94
C SER A 476 6.84 36.35 25.10
N ASP A 477 6.64 35.64 26.20
CA ASP A 477 7.25 34.34 26.44
C ASP A 477 6.65 33.29 25.50
N ILE A 478 5.32 33.27 25.37
CA ILE A 478 4.57 32.43 24.45
C ILE A 478 4.99 32.71 23.00
N ALA A 479 5.04 33.99 22.60
CA ALA A 479 5.47 34.39 21.27
C ALA A 479 6.90 33.90 20.94
N ARG A 480 7.81 33.95 21.92
CA ARG A 480 9.18 33.44 21.79
C ARG A 480 9.19 31.93 21.67
N HIS A 481 8.40 31.23 22.47
CA HIS A 481 8.31 29.74 22.44
C HIS A 481 7.84 29.22 21.07
N TYR A 482 6.81 29.84 20.50
CA TYR A 482 6.26 29.47 19.21
C TYR A 482 6.90 30.17 18.00
N HIS A 483 7.91 31.02 18.21
CA HIS A 483 8.58 31.79 17.16
C HIS A 483 7.61 32.68 16.34
N VAL A 484 6.63 33.24 16.99
CA VAL A 484 5.64 34.16 16.42
C VAL A 484 5.76 35.54 17.03
N THR A 485 5.05 36.53 16.50
CA THR A 485 4.97 37.87 17.10
C THR A 485 3.83 37.93 18.12
N VAL A 486 4.00 38.77 19.15
CA VAL A 486 2.92 39.04 20.13
C VAL A 486 1.67 39.54 19.41
N THR A 487 1.84 40.43 18.43
CA THR A 487 0.73 40.97 17.62
C THR A 487 -0.02 39.88 16.87
N ALA A 488 0.66 38.82 16.42
CA ALA A 488 0.00 37.69 15.76
C ALA A 488 -0.89 36.90 16.74
N ILE A 489 -0.41 36.69 17.99
CA ILE A 489 -1.21 36.08 19.05
C ILE A 489 -2.40 36.97 19.43
N GLU A 490 -2.16 38.29 19.63
CA GLU A 490 -3.23 39.24 19.95
C GLU A 490 -4.32 39.25 18.88
N SER A 491 -3.92 39.29 17.60
CA SER A 491 -4.85 39.26 16.46
C SER A 491 -5.64 37.94 16.36
N ALA A 492 -5.00 36.81 16.57
CA ALA A 492 -5.65 35.49 16.49
C ALA A 492 -6.67 35.28 17.61
N ASN A 493 -6.54 35.98 18.73
CA ASN A 493 -7.41 35.88 19.90
C ASN A 493 -8.28 37.12 20.16
N HIS A 494 -8.30 38.07 19.23
CA HIS A 494 -9.04 39.33 19.36
C HIS A 494 -8.71 40.11 20.64
N LEU A 495 -7.44 40.04 21.07
CA LEU A 495 -6.96 40.76 22.26
C LEU A 495 -6.54 42.18 21.90
N GLU A 496 -6.68 43.09 22.88
CA GLU A 496 -6.11 44.42 22.76
C GLU A 496 -4.59 44.40 22.86
N ALA A 497 -3.93 45.42 22.29
CA ALA A 497 -2.48 45.51 22.36
C ALA A 497 -2.00 45.53 23.83
N HIS A 498 -0.99 44.69 24.14
CA HIS A 498 -0.44 44.50 25.49
C HIS A 498 -1.42 43.92 26.53
N ALA A 499 -2.42 43.17 26.08
CA ALA A 499 -3.34 42.45 26.96
C ALA A 499 -2.57 41.55 27.94
N VAL A 500 -3.00 41.55 29.20
CA VAL A 500 -2.53 40.58 30.20
C VAL A 500 -3.50 39.40 30.22
N VAL A 501 -3.00 38.23 29.95
CA VAL A 501 -3.82 37.03 29.87
C VAL A 501 -3.65 36.24 31.16
N PRO A 502 -4.75 35.81 31.82
CA PRO A 502 -4.66 35.06 33.07
C PRO A 502 -4.21 33.63 32.82
N ALA A 503 -3.55 33.03 33.81
CA ALA A 503 -3.24 31.60 33.79
C ALA A 503 -4.49 30.76 33.61
N GLY A 504 -4.39 29.67 32.80
CA GLY A 504 -5.50 28.82 32.43
C GLY A 504 -6.28 29.28 31.19
N PHE A 505 -5.98 30.50 30.66
CA PHE A 505 -6.59 30.97 29.44
C PHE A 505 -6.00 30.21 28.22
N MET A 506 -6.86 29.75 27.32
CA MET A 506 -6.45 29.05 26.10
C MET A 506 -6.29 30.04 24.95
N LEU A 507 -5.10 30.11 24.39
CA LEU A 507 -4.74 30.99 23.28
C LEU A 507 -4.62 30.21 21.98
N ASN A 508 -5.19 30.75 20.92
CA ASN A 508 -4.87 30.38 19.55
C ASN A 508 -3.51 31.03 19.17
N VAL A 509 -2.53 30.19 18.87
CA VAL A 509 -1.19 30.66 18.49
C VAL A 509 -0.96 30.29 17.02
N PRO A 510 -0.83 31.25 16.09
CA PRO A 510 -0.48 30.97 14.71
C PRO A 510 0.86 30.23 14.70
N ALA A 511 0.88 29.02 14.13
CA ALA A 511 2.14 28.30 13.99
C ALA A 511 3.06 29.12 13.09
N ALA A 512 4.32 29.27 13.50
CA ALA A 512 5.30 29.80 12.57
C ALA A 512 5.32 28.93 11.32
N PRO A 513 5.35 29.49 10.12
CA PRO A 513 5.63 28.67 8.95
C PRO A 513 6.91 27.88 9.24
N PRO A 514 7.00 26.58 8.87
CA PRO A 514 8.18 25.79 9.15
C PRO A 514 9.40 26.58 8.73
N ALA A 515 10.37 26.69 9.62
CA ALA A 515 11.56 27.50 9.36
C ALA A 515 12.15 27.03 8.03
N VAL A 516 12.17 27.93 7.05
CA VAL A 516 12.67 27.63 5.70
C VAL A 516 14.10 27.14 5.84
N ARG A 517 14.29 25.83 5.90
CA ARG A 517 15.61 25.24 6.00
C ARG A 517 16.22 25.27 4.61
N LEU A 518 17.16 26.18 4.42
CA LEU A 518 17.95 26.20 3.21
C LEU A 518 18.83 24.94 3.18
N VAL A 519 18.44 23.98 2.37
CA VAL A 519 19.22 22.78 2.13
C VAL A 519 20.11 23.00 0.92
N HIS A 520 21.40 22.80 1.09
CA HIS A 520 22.36 22.80 -0.02
C HIS A 520 22.56 21.37 -0.50
N TYR A 521 21.86 21.00 -1.56
CA TYR A 521 22.00 19.69 -2.18
C TYR A 521 23.16 19.70 -3.20
N ARG A 522 24.01 18.69 -3.12
CA ARG A 522 25.08 18.49 -4.11
C ARG A 522 24.57 17.55 -5.20
N VAL A 523 24.36 18.09 -6.39
CA VAL A 523 23.93 17.32 -7.56
C VAL A 523 24.91 16.20 -7.86
N VAL A 524 24.41 14.99 -8.01
CA VAL A 524 25.18 13.81 -8.40
C VAL A 524 24.87 13.41 -9.85
N ARG A 525 25.67 12.50 -10.38
CA ARG A 525 25.50 12.07 -11.78
C ARG A 525 24.22 11.23 -11.89
N GLY A 526 23.27 11.67 -12.69
CA GLY A 526 21.98 11.03 -12.88
C GLY A 526 20.79 11.86 -12.37
N ASP A 527 21.05 12.87 -11.53
CA ASP A 527 19.99 13.74 -11.03
C ASP A 527 19.29 14.48 -12.17
N THR A 528 17.97 14.56 -12.07
CA THR A 528 17.11 15.43 -12.88
C THR A 528 16.54 16.56 -12.02
N LEU A 529 16.06 17.62 -12.64
CA LEU A 529 15.40 18.70 -11.90
C LEU A 529 14.09 18.20 -11.26
N GLU A 530 13.43 17.28 -11.93
CA GLU A 530 12.21 16.63 -11.48
C GLU A 530 12.50 15.77 -10.24
N GLY A 531 13.47 14.86 -10.30
CA GLY A 531 13.84 14.00 -9.18
C GLY A 531 14.34 14.79 -7.96
N ILE A 532 15.10 15.89 -8.18
CA ILE A 532 15.52 16.75 -7.06
C ILE A 532 14.33 17.54 -6.50
N ALA A 533 13.41 18.00 -7.36
CA ALA A 533 12.23 18.72 -6.94
C ALA A 533 11.31 17.83 -6.10
N GLU A 534 11.12 16.59 -6.51
CA GLU A 534 10.35 15.56 -5.82
C GLU A 534 11.00 15.18 -4.49
N ARG A 535 12.30 14.89 -4.48
CA ARG A 535 13.07 14.56 -3.25
C ARG A 535 12.92 15.60 -2.14
N PHE A 536 12.76 16.87 -2.47
CA PHE A 536 12.65 17.96 -1.52
C PHE A 536 11.25 18.57 -1.43
N ASP A 537 10.25 17.91 -2.03
CA ASP A 537 8.85 18.34 -2.03
C ASP A 537 8.66 19.79 -2.50
N VAL A 538 9.27 20.13 -3.63
CA VAL A 538 9.21 21.44 -4.24
C VAL A 538 8.90 21.31 -5.72
N SER A 539 8.26 22.30 -6.33
CA SER A 539 8.06 22.26 -7.78
C SER A 539 9.36 22.53 -8.54
N VAL A 540 9.49 21.93 -9.73
CA VAL A 540 10.61 22.21 -10.63
C VAL A 540 10.75 23.71 -10.94
N ALA A 541 9.62 24.43 -11.02
CA ALA A 541 9.61 25.88 -11.20
C ALA A 541 10.22 26.63 -10.01
N GLN A 542 9.95 26.20 -8.78
CA GLN A 542 10.55 26.76 -7.57
C GLN A 542 12.04 26.46 -7.52
N LEU A 543 12.44 25.20 -7.77
CA LEU A 543 13.84 24.80 -7.79
C LEU A 543 14.64 25.61 -8.82
N LYS A 544 14.11 25.78 -10.03
CA LYS A 544 14.70 26.61 -11.08
C LYS A 544 14.86 28.06 -10.66
N ARG A 545 13.79 28.65 -10.10
CA ARG A 545 13.79 30.06 -9.65
C ARG A 545 14.81 30.33 -8.56
N TRP A 546 14.90 29.43 -7.55
CA TRP A 546 15.85 29.60 -6.45
C TRP A 546 17.32 29.43 -6.84
N ASN A 547 17.58 28.70 -7.92
CA ASN A 547 18.93 28.39 -8.40
C ASN A 547 19.28 29.07 -9.73
N ASN A 548 18.39 29.93 -10.24
CA ASN A 548 18.57 30.70 -11.50
C ASN A 548 18.82 29.79 -12.71
N ILE A 549 18.10 28.63 -12.75
CA ILE A 549 18.23 27.65 -13.82
C ILE A 549 17.24 27.97 -14.95
N GLN A 550 17.75 28.26 -16.15
CA GLN A 550 16.93 28.60 -17.33
C GLN A 550 16.66 27.41 -18.25
N GLY A 551 17.41 26.32 -18.13
CA GLY A 551 17.28 25.11 -18.95
C GLY A 551 16.37 24.03 -18.35
N ALA A 552 16.15 22.96 -19.14
CA ALA A 552 15.45 21.77 -18.67
C ALA A 552 16.36 20.75 -17.97
N SER A 553 17.68 20.95 -17.98
CA SER A 553 18.63 20.03 -17.38
C SER A 553 19.32 20.63 -16.17
N VAL A 554 19.71 19.77 -15.23
CA VAL A 554 20.53 20.16 -14.07
C VAL A 554 21.91 20.61 -14.55
N PRO A 555 22.37 21.82 -14.22
CA PRO A 555 23.74 22.23 -14.53
C PRO A 555 24.75 21.35 -13.78
N ARG A 556 25.73 20.80 -14.48
CA ARG A 556 26.78 19.94 -13.89
C ARG A 556 27.81 20.74 -13.09
#